data_ad9ad7d3873568f6e12c183b726a6f26
#
_entry.id   ad9ad7d3873568f6e12c183b726a6f26
#
_cell.length_a   1.000
_cell.length_b   1.000
_cell.length_c   1.000
_cell.angle_alpha   90.00
_cell.angle_beta   90.00
_cell.angle_gamma   90.00
#
_symmetry.space_group_name_H-M   'P 1'
#
loop_
_entity.id
_entity.type
_entity.pdbx_description
1 polymer ?
#
loop_
_entity_poly.entity_id
_entity_poly.type
_entity_poly.pdbx_seq_one_letter_code
_entity_poly.pdbx_strand_id
1 'polypeptide(L)'
;MVFLVSLSLTWFIICFHGRSKHLQSRSGDLQAVQAAHTSPVPRVGGIAVFAALVFGILIILGEHLYATFYLKLLLSSLPIFVVGLSEDLGFFASPKLRLLATALSGLVFVALLGQWLPKTGLAWMDMPMKWAPFAIGFSLFVGVGVCHAFNLIDGVNGFSALIGISASLALATISHQQGLIDHRDSLIILSVSIAGFLVFNFPFGRIFLGDSGAYLIGHISVWTAISILWMAPQVSPFAVLLIFFWPIADTFLAIVRRLMYGTSVSKPDRLHFHQLVMRTLQITFLGQNQRRLANPLTTIIMLPFAMCPIISGVLLSLDNIKAAIAVIVYFLLFGLTYYVNRLVVLKLRGVIKV
;
A
#
# COMPACT_ATOMS: atom_id res chain seq x y z
N MET A 1 23.37 -2.25 4.13
CA MET A 1 23.43 -0.89 4.70
C MET A 1 22.05 -0.25 4.77
N VAL A 2 21.25 -0.20 3.69
CA VAL A 2 19.90 0.40 3.67
C VAL A 2 18.98 -0.13 4.79
N PHE A 3 18.93 -1.47 5.00
CA PHE A 3 18.20 -2.09 6.10
C PHE A 3 18.62 -1.54 7.47
N LEU A 4 19.92 -1.41 7.71
CA LEU A 4 20.44 -0.91 8.99
C LEU A 4 20.11 0.57 9.22
N VAL A 5 20.07 1.39 8.16
CA VAL A 5 19.64 2.79 8.26
C VAL A 5 18.17 2.85 8.68
N SER A 6 17.27 2.12 8.01
CA SER A 6 15.86 2.06 8.38
C SER A 6 15.67 1.52 9.80
N LEU A 7 16.35 0.44 10.15
CA LEU A 7 16.28 -0.18 11.48
C LEU A 7 16.72 0.80 12.57
N SER A 8 17.88 1.45 12.39
CA SER A 8 18.48 2.36 13.38
C SER A 8 17.61 3.62 13.57
N LEU A 9 17.13 4.21 12.46
CA LEU A 9 16.23 5.37 12.53
C LEU A 9 14.89 5.02 13.18
N THR A 10 14.34 3.86 12.86
CA THR A 10 13.10 3.39 13.49
C THR A 10 13.29 3.21 14.99
N TRP A 11 14.38 2.58 15.42
CA TRP A 11 14.71 2.43 16.82
C TRP A 11 14.91 3.78 17.52
N PHE A 12 15.62 4.70 16.88
CA PHE A 12 15.83 6.07 17.40
C PHE A 12 14.49 6.79 17.60
N ILE A 13 13.59 6.74 16.61
CA ILE A 13 12.24 7.33 16.73
C ILE A 13 11.50 6.76 17.94
N ILE A 14 11.52 5.43 18.11
CA ILE A 14 10.88 4.76 19.26
C ILE A 14 11.48 5.21 20.59
N CYS A 15 12.79 5.37 20.69
CA CYS A 15 13.44 5.81 21.92
C CYS A 15 13.14 7.26 22.28
N PHE A 16 12.97 8.14 21.28
CA PHE A 16 12.86 9.59 21.51
C PHE A 16 11.44 10.16 21.34
N HIS A 17 10.46 9.36 20.86
CA HIS A 17 9.08 9.85 20.62
C HIS A 17 8.42 10.44 21.89
N GLY A 18 8.75 9.93 23.07
CA GLY A 18 8.19 10.43 24.34
C GLY A 18 8.59 11.88 24.67
N ARG A 19 9.64 12.42 24.02
CA ARG A 19 10.13 13.79 24.23
C ARG A 19 9.41 14.85 23.40
N SER A 20 8.62 14.44 22.38
CA SER A 20 7.90 15.35 21.51
C SER A 20 6.42 14.98 21.41
N LYS A 21 5.54 15.93 21.74
CA LYS A 21 4.08 15.75 21.60
C LYS A 21 3.63 15.53 20.15
N HIS A 22 4.39 16.03 19.18
CA HIS A 22 4.10 15.87 17.74
C HIS A 22 4.40 14.48 17.20
N LEU A 23 5.23 13.70 17.90
CA LEU A 23 5.57 12.32 17.50
C LEU A 23 4.63 11.27 18.13
N GLN A 24 3.74 11.69 19.04
CA GLN A 24 2.79 10.79 19.69
C GLN A 24 1.47 10.76 18.90
N SER A 25 0.84 9.57 18.84
CA SER A 25 -0.55 9.46 18.37
C SER A 25 -1.46 10.41 19.17
N ARG A 26 -2.36 11.11 18.51
CA ARG A 26 -3.33 11.99 19.16
C ARG A 26 -4.19 11.20 20.15
N SER A 27 -4.59 11.83 21.26
CA SER A 27 -5.54 11.22 22.21
C SER A 27 -6.86 10.79 21.53
N GLY A 28 -7.27 11.50 20.48
CA GLY A 28 -8.41 11.13 19.62
C GLY A 28 -8.19 9.85 18.82
N ASP A 29 -6.96 9.49 18.46
CA ASP A 29 -6.66 8.26 17.71
C ASP A 29 -6.80 7.01 18.59
N LEU A 30 -6.53 7.13 19.90
CA LEU A 30 -6.73 6.05 20.87
C LEU A 30 -8.21 5.78 21.14
N GLN A 31 -9.05 6.82 21.01
CA GLN A 31 -10.51 6.73 21.12
C GLN A 31 -11.18 6.52 19.76
N ALA A 32 -10.41 6.64 18.67
CA ALA A 32 -10.95 6.45 17.33
C ALA A 32 -11.53 5.02 17.20
N VAL A 33 -12.60 4.96 16.48
CA VAL A 33 -13.35 3.75 16.16
C VAL A 33 -12.48 2.63 15.61
N GLN A 34 -11.34 3.00 15.02
CA GLN A 34 -10.37 2.13 14.37
C GLN A 34 -9.15 1.82 15.27
N ALA A 35 -9.10 2.34 16.51
CA ALA A 35 -7.95 2.17 17.39
C ALA A 35 -7.70 0.68 17.69
N ALA A 36 -6.57 0.16 17.23
CA ALA A 36 -6.12 -1.21 17.50
C ALA A 36 -5.18 -1.27 18.72
N HIS A 37 -4.77 -0.12 19.28
CA HIS A 37 -3.79 0.00 20.36
C HIS A 37 -4.33 0.76 21.57
N THR A 38 -3.77 0.43 22.74
CA THR A 38 -4.18 1.00 24.04
C THR A 38 -3.18 2.02 24.60
N SER A 39 -2.03 2.19 23.94
CA SER A 39 -0.96 3.12 24.34
C SER A 39 -0.56 4.02 23.18
N PRO A 40 -0.09 5.26 23.45
CA PRO A 40 0.44 6.15 22.40
C PRO A 40 1.62 5.49 21.69
N VAL A 41 1.55 5.42 20.35
CA VAL A 41 2.59 4.84 19.47
C VAL A 41 2.94 5.88 18.41
N PRO A 42 4.24 6.12 18.09
CA PRO A 42 4.61 7.04 17.04
C PRO A 42 4.09 6.58 15.67
N ARG A 43 3.58 7.53 14.86
CA ARG A 43 3.01 7.28 13.53
C ARG A 43 3.88 7.81 12.39
N VAL A 44 5.17 7.90 12.61
CA VAL A 44 6.13 8.51 11.70
C VAL A 44 7.16 7.51 11.14
N GLY A 45 6.79 6.24 11.05
CA GLY A 45 7.66 5.18 10.49
C GLY A 45 8.06 5.46 9.04
N GLY A 46 7.22 6.15 8.29
CA GLY A 46 7.51 6.63 6.93
C GLY A 46 8.80 7.45 6.82
N ILE A 47 9.20 8.19 7.87
CA ILE A 47 10.47 8.92 7.89
C ILE A 47 11.67 7.97 7.79
N ALA A 48 11.66 6.88 8.55
CA ALA A 48 12.74 5.90 8.53
C ALA A 48 12.84 5.18 7.19
N VAL A 49 11.68 4.82 6.60
CA VAL A 49 11.61 4.20 5.27
C VAL A 49 12.12 5.16 4.19
N PHE A 50 11.67 6.42 4.21
CA PHE A 50 12.08 7.44 3.24
C PHE A 50 13.59 7.74 3.33
N ALA A 51 14.11 7.95 4.54
CA ALA A 51 15.54 8.22 4.74
C ALA A 51 16.42 7.04 4.29
N ALA A 52 15.98 5.80 4.54
CA ALA A 52 16.69 4.61 4.06
C ALA A 52 16.63 4.47 2.54
N LEU A 53 15.50 4.83 1.92
CA LEU A 53 15.34 4.88 0.46
C LEU A 53 16.29 5.92 -0.15
N VAL A 54 16.33 7.14 0.40
CA VAL A 54 17.28 8.20 -0.01
C VAL A 54 18.71 7.72 0.09
N PHE A 55 19.09 7.12 1.22
CA PHE A 55 20.44 6.60 1.43
C PHE A 55 20.80 5.52 0.40
N GLY A 56 19.89 4.59 0.11
CA GLY A 56 20.08 3.55 -0.91
C GLY A 56 20.29 4.12 -2.31
N ILE A 57 19.50 5.14 -2.66
CA ILE A 57 19.63 5.84 -3.95
C ILE A 57 20.97 6.57 -4.02
N LEU A 58 21.41 7.24 -2.96
CA LEU A 58 22.71 7.94 -2.92
C LEU A 58 23.90 6.99 -3.12
N ILE A 59 23.83 5.76 -2.61
CA ILE A 59 24.86 4.74 -2.86
C ILE A 59 24.92 4.42 -4.36
N ILE A 60 23.77 4.15 -5.01
CA ILE A 60 23.72 3.83 -6.43
C ILE A 60 24.19 5.00 -7.29
N LEU A 61 23.81 6.25 -6.94
CA LEU A 61 24.28 7.45 -7.64
C LEU A 61 25.81 7.61 -7.55
N GLY A 62 26.41 7.20 -6.45
CA GLY A 62 27.88 7.18 -6.29
C GLY A 62 28.59 6.19 -7.20
N GLU A 63 27.92 5.09 -7.56
CA GLU A 63 28.46 4.03 -8.42
C GLU A 63 28.14 4.23 -9.91
N HIS A 64 26.97 4.83 -10.21
CA HIS A 64 26.46 5.00 -11.57
C HIS A 64 25.97 6.43 -11.82
N LEU A 65 26.74 7.19 -12.59
CA LEU A 65 26.43 8.59 -12.95
C LEU A 65 25.08 8.77 -13.69
N TYR A 66 24.48 7.70 -14.20
CA TYR A 66 23.24 7.68 -14.99
C TYR A 66 22.01 7.23 -14.23
N ALA A 67 22.08 7.12 -12.89
CA ALA A 67 20.96 6.68 -12.07
C ALA A 67 19.79 7.70 -11.99
N THR A 68 19.45 8.32 -13.12
CA THR A 68 18.43 9.38 -13.20
C THR A 68 17.01 8.87 -12.89
N PHE A 69 16.73 7.58 -13.17
CA PHE A 69 15.42 6.99 -12.87
C PHE A 69 15.10 7.03 -11.38
N TYR A 70 16.04 6.59 -10.54
CA TYR A 70 15.86 6.57 -9.08
C TYR A 70 15.59 7.96 -8.50
N LEU A 71 16.38 8.95 -8.95
CA LEU A 71 16.23 10.33 -8.46
C LEU A 71 14.89 10.92 -8.90
N LYS A 72 14.48 10.72 -10.16
CA LYS A 72 13.20 11.20 -10.69
C LYS A 72 12.02 10.55 -9.97
N LEU A 73 12.09 9.24 -9.71
CA LEU A 73 11.08 8.50 -8.96
C LEU A 73 10.97 9.02 -7.52
N LEU A 74 12.10 9.24 -6.84
CA LEU A 74 12.15 9.81 -5.49
C LEU A 74 11.58 11.23 -5.46
N LEU A 75 12.01 12.11 -6.37
CA LEU A 75 11.51 13.48 -6.46
C LEU A 75 9.99 13.52 -6.70
N SER A 76 9.47 12.62 -7.54
CA SER A 76 8.04 12.53 -7.78
C SER A 76 7.24 12.14 -6.53
N SER A 77 7.84 11.44 -5.57
CA SER A 77 7.17 11.05 -4.33
C SER A 77 7.05 12.17 -3.29
N LEU A 78 7.84 13.24 -3.42
CA LEU A 78 7.93 14.31 -2.40
C LEU A 78 6.59 14.99 -2.08
N PRO A 79 5.73 15.39 -3.04
CA PRO A 79 4.50 16.08 -2.71
C PRO A 79 3.59 15.26 -1.79
N ILE A 80 3.40 13.97 -2.08
CA ILE A 80 2.53 13.12 -1.25
C ILE A 80 3.21 12.72 0.06
N PHE A 81 4.53 12.51 0.06
CA PHE A 81 5.27 12.23 1.28
C PHE A 81 5.17 13.38 2.28
N VAL A 82 5.37 14.63 1.83
CA VAL A 82 5.30 15.83 2.69
C VAL A 82 3.90 16.01 3.25
N VAL A 83 2.85 15.84 2.43
CA VAL A 83 1.46 15.97 2.90
C VAL A 83 1.10 14.82 3.86
N GLY A 84 1.52 13.59 3.59
CA GLY A 84 1.34 12.47 4.51
C GLY A 84 2.07 12.68 5.83
N LEU A 85 3.32 13.17 5.77
CA LEU A 85 4.11 13.49 6.97
C LEU A 85 3.49 14.61 7.80
N SER A 86 2.93 15.64 7.16
CA SER A 86 2.23 16.69 7.87
C SER A 86 1.04 16.16 8.68
N GLU A 87 0.27 15.22 8.12
CA GLU A 87 -0.81 14.52 8.85
C GLU A 87 -0.27 13.70 10.02
N ASP A 88 0.82 12.93 9.80
CA ASP A 88 1.46 12.12 10.83
C ASP A 88 2.00 12.96 12.00
N LEU A 89 2.51 14.17 11.72
CA LEU A 89 2.99 15.14 12.73
C LEU A 89 1.86 15.91 13.42
N GLY A 90 0.61 15.66 13.04
CA GLY A 90 -0.53 16.27 13.69
C GLY A 90 -1.05 17.54 13.04
N PHE A 91 -0.50 17.98 11.91
CA PHE A 91 -1.09 19.03 11.09
C PHE A 91 -2.25 18.46 10.29
N PHE A 92 -3.36 19.18 10.25
CA PHE A 92 -4.54 18.69 9.53
C PHE A 92 -4.33 18.74 8.02
N ALA A 93 -4.41 17.59 7.36
CA ALA A 93 -4.48 17.49 5.90
C ALA A 93 -5.87 16.98 5.48
N SER A 94 -6.64 17.83 4.78
CA SER A 94 -7.95 17.43 4.30
C SER A 94 -7.86 16.26 3.31
N PRO A 95 -8.89 15.40 3.19
CA PRO A 95 -8.91 14.34 2.19
C PRO A 95 -8.67 14.85 0.76
N LYS A 96 -9.19 16.05 0.44
CA LYS A 96 -8.95 16.71 -0.86
C LYS A 96 -7.48 17.05 -1.08
N LEU A 97 -6.80 17.58 -0.05
CA LEU A 97 -5.39 17.92 -0.14
C LEU A 97 -4.53 16.67 -0.37
N ARG A 98 -4.84 15.56 0.30
CA ARG A 98 -4.14 14.26 0.10
C ARG A 98 -4.34 13.73 -1.32
N LEU A 99 -5.56 13.78 -1.85
CA LEU A 99 -5.86 13.41 -3.24
C LEU A 99 -5.08 14.29 -4.24
N LEU A 100 -5.10 15.61 -4.05
CA LEU A 100 -4.38 16.56 -4.90
C LEU A 100 -2.85 16.35 -4.85
N ALA A 101 -2.30 16.12 -3.65
CA ALA A 101 -0.87 15.86 -3.49
C ALA A 101 -0.45 14.54 -4.17
N THR A 102 -1.29 13.49 -4.10
CA THR A 102 -1.03 12.22 -4.79
C THR A 102 -1.11 12.40 -6.31
N ALA A 103 -2.09 13.15 -6.81
CA ALA A 103 -2.20 13.46 -8.24
C ALA A 103 -1.01 14.32 -8.71
N LEU A 104 -0.59 15.32 -7.92
CA LEU A 104 0.60 16.14 -8.21
C LEU A 104 1.85 15.28 -8.25
N SER A 105 2.03 14.34 -7.31
CA SER A 105 3.15 13.37 -7.35
C SER A 105 3.17 12.58 -8.65
N GLY A 106 2.01 12.11 -9.12
CA GLY A 106 1.89 11.43 -10.40
C GLY A 106 2.20 12.32 -11.59
N LEU A 107 1.74 13.58 -11.58
CA LEU A 107 2.06 14.56 -12.64
C LEU A 107 3.56 14.86 -12.69
N VAL A 108 4.21 14.98 -11.52
CA VAL A 108 5.67 15.17 -11.45
C VAL A 108 6.39 13.95 -12.05
N PHE A 109 5.92 12.72 -11.77
CA PHE A 109 6.48 11.52 -12.40
C PHE A 109 6.34 11.57 -13.92
N VAL A 110 5.14 11.86 -14.43
CA VAL A 110 4.89 11.98 -15.88
C VAL A 110 5.78 13.07 -16.51
N ALA A 111 5.90 14.22 -15.85
CA ALA A 111 6.72 15.33 -16.35
C ALA A 111 8.23 15.00 -16.40
N LEU A 112 8.73 14.28 -15.38
CA LEU A 112 10.16 13.95 -15.27
C LEU A 112 10.58 12.77 -16.16
N LEU A 113 9.70 11.78 -16.36
CA LEU A 113 10.03 10.53 -17.06
C LEU A 113 9.36 10.40 -18.42
N GLY A 114 8.31 11.18 -18.71
CA GLY A 114 7.57 11.07 -19.97
C GLY A 114 6.81 9.74 -20.10
N GLN A 115 6.43 9.11 -18.98
CA GLN A 115 5.86 7.78 -18.96
C GLN A 115 4.49 7.79 -18.28
N TRP A 116 3.55 7.02 -18.82
CA TRP A 116 2.21 6.79 -18.30
C TRP A 116 1.77 5.37 -18.65
N LEU A 117 0.62 4.92 -18.18
CA LEU A 117 0.09 3.61 -18.49
C LEU A 117 -0.20 3.49 -19.99
N PRO A 118 0.53 2.64 -20.73
CA PRO A 118 0.42 2.60 -22.21
C PRO A 118 -0.82 1.84 -22.69
N LYS A 119 -1.31 0.89 -21.89
CA LYS A 119 -2.45 0.02 -22.19
C LYS A 119 -3.06 -0.55 -20.91
N THR A 120 -4.31 -0.97 -20.99
CA THR A 120 -5.04 -1.65 -19.92
C THR A 120 -5.09 -3.17 -20.11
N GLY A 121 -4.83 -3.65 -21.32
CA GLY A 121 -5.05 -5.04 -21.72
C GLY A 121 -6.48 -5.36 -22.13
N LEU A 122 -7.38 -4.35 -22.15
CA LEU A 122 -8.76 -4.44 -22.66
C LEU A 122 -8.86 -3.69 -23.98
N ALA A 123 -9.16 -4.39 -25.06
CA ALA A 123 -9.14 -3.82 -26.41
C ALA A 123 -9.99 -2.55 -26.55
N TRP A 124 -11.18 -2.51 -25.96
CA TRP A 124 -12.05 -1.34 -25.99
C TRP A 124 -11.51 -0.15 -25.21
N MET A 125 -10.74 -0.38 -24.13
CA MET A 125 -10.15 0.67 -23.30
C MET A 125 -8.77 1.11 -23.87
N ASP A 126 -8.07 0.22 -24.56
CA ASP A 126 -6.76 0.52 -25.16
C ASP A 126 -6.88 1.49 -26.36
N MET A 127 -8.06 1.62 -26.97
CA MET A 127 -8.31 2.63 -28.01
C MET A 127 -8.19 4.07 -27.48
N PRO A 128 -8.91 4.50 -26.45
CA PRO A 128 -8.75 5.84 -25.88
C PRO A 128 -7.36 6.04 -25.22
N MET A 129 -6.67 4.98 -24.76
CA MET A 129 -5.31 5.09 -24.22
C MET A 129 -4.27 5.56 -25.24
N LYS A 130 -4.56 5.51 -26.54
CA LYS A 130 -3.70 6.09 -27.59
C LYS A 130 -3.65 7.62 -27.55
N TRP A 131 -4.64 8.25 -26.95
CA TRP A 131 -4.68 9.69 -26.73
C TRP A 131 -4.01 10.03 -25.40
N ALA A 132 -2.81 10.66 -25.48
CA ALA A 132 -1.96 10.89 -24.31
C ALA A 132 -2.68 11.60 -23.13
N PRO A 133 -3.52 12.65 -23.32
CA PRO A 133 -4.22 13.27 -22.20
C PRO A 133 -5.15 12.30 -21.45
N PHE A 134 -5.85 11.41 -22.18
CA PHE A 134 -6.66 10.38 -21.55
C PHE A 134 -5.81 9.36 -20.80
N ALA A 135 -4.73 8.87 -21.42
CA ALA A 135 -3.82 7.91 -20.82
C ALA A 135 -3.15 8.46 -19.54
N ILE A 136 -2.73 9.73 -19.57
CA ILE A 136 -2.18 10.42 -18.38
C ILE A 136 -3.25 10.54 -17.30
N GLY A 137 -4.46 11.01 -17.64
CA GLY A 137 -5.57 11.12 -16.68
C GLY A 137 -5.92 9.77 -16.04
N PHE A 138 -5.97 8.71 -16.85
CA PHE A 138 -6.22 7.36 -16.36
C PHE A 138 -5.07 6.81 -15.49
N SER A 139 -3.81 7.12 -15.86
CA SER A 139 -2.64 6.77 -15.05
C SER A 139 -2.67 7.44 -13.69
N LEU A 140 -3.05 8.73 -13.64
CA LEU A 140 -3.23 9.46 -12.39
C LEU A 140 -4.34 8.82 -11.54
N PHE A 141 -5.48 8.47 -12.15
CA PHE A 141 -6.57 7.77 -11.45
C PHE A 141 -6.08 6.47 -10.82
N VAL A 142 -5.35 5.63 -11.56
CA VAL A 142 -4.79 4.37 -11.07
C VAL A 142 -3.75 4.64 -9.97
N GLY A 143 -2.81 5.56 -10.21
CA GLY A 143 -1.75 5.90 -9.26
C GLY A 143 -2.30 6.43 -7.94
N VAL A 144 -3.26 7.36 -7.99
CA VAL A 144 -3.96 7.88 -6.80
C VAL A 144 -4.70 6.76 -6.09
N GLY A 145 -5.43 5.92 -6.84
CA GLY A 145 -6.18 4.80 -6.29
C GLY A 145 -5.31 3.83 -5.51
N VAL A 146 -4.17 3.41 -6.07
CA VAL A 146 -3.24 2.47 -5.42
C VAL A 146 -2.59 3.11 -4.19
N CYS A 147 -2.14 4.37 -4.26
CA CYS A 147 -1.56 5.06 -3.11
C CYS A 147 -2.53 5.10 -1.93
N HIS A 148 -3.78 5.50 -2.18
CA HIS A 148 -4.80 5.54 -1.13
C HIS A 148 -5.21 4.14 -0.66
N ALA A 149 -5.17 3.13 -1.53
CA ALA A 149 -5.45 1.74 -1.17
C ALA A 149 -4.40 1.19 -0.19
N PHE A 150 -3.11 1.51 -0.37
CA PHE A 150 -2.06 1.17 0.60
C PHE A 150 -2.29 1.83 1.97
N ASN A 151 -2.72 3.07 2.00
CA ASN A 151 -3.07 3.76 3.24
C ASN A 151 -4.28 3.13 3.94
N LEU A 152 -5.30 2.69 3.18
CA LEU A 152 -6.50 2.08 3.74
C LEU A 152 -6.26 0.69 4.35
N ILE A 153 -5.29 -0.09 3.86
CA ILE A 153 -4.95 -1.40 4.42
C ILE A 153 -3.97 -1.33 5.60
N ASP A 154 -3.43 -0.14 5.93
CA ASP A 154 -2.51 0.07 7.06
C ASP A 154 -3.27 0.13 8.41
N GLY A 155 -4.15 -0.84 8.65
CA GLY A 155 -5.00 -0.90 9.84
C GLY A 155 -4.57 -1.93 10.89
N VAL A 156 -3.64 -2.84 10.56
CA VAL A 156 -3.10 -3.87 11.46
C VAL A 156 -1.58 -3.99 11.30
N ASN A 157 -0.91 -4.36 12.37
CA ASN A 157 0.55 -4.42 12.43
C ASN A 157 1.14 -5.25 11.28
N GLY A 158 2.04 -4.67 10.53
CA GLY A 158 2.82 -5.33 9.50
C GLY A 158 2.10 -5.58 8.18
N PHE A 159 0.77 -5.50 8.10
CA PHE A 159 0.05 -5.95 6.90
C PHE A 159 0.39 -5.09 5.68
N SER A 160 0.25 -3.77 5.76
CA SER A 160 0.60 -2.85 4.66
C SER A 160 2.09 -2.96 4.29
N ALA A 161 2.98 -3.04 5.28
CA ALA A 161 4.42 -3.18 5.07
C ALA A 161 4.77 -4.52 4.38
N LEU A 162 4.20 -5.64 4.82
CA LEU A 162 4.42 -6.95 4.20
C LEU A 162 3.88 -7.02 2.77
N ILE A 163 2.70 -6.45 2.51
CA ILE A 163 2.16 -6.32 1.15
C ILE A 163 3.07 -5.43 0.30
N GLY A 164 3.57 -4.32 0.84
CA GLY A 164 4.51 -3.43 0.17
C GLY A 164 5.81 -4.12 -0.21
N ILE A 165 6.41 -4.88 0.71
CA ILE A 165 7.61 -5.70 0.43
C ILE A 165 7.31 -6.72 -0.65
N SER A 166 6.21 -7.47 -0.52
CA SER A 166 5.86 -8.55 -1.44
C SER A 166 5.56 -8.04 -2.85
N ALA A 167 4.80 -6.94 -2.97
CA ALA A 167 4.52 -6.29 -4.24
C ALA A 167 5.80 -5.75 -4.89
N SER A 168 6.68 -5.11 -4.11
CA SER A 168 7.95 -4.60 -4.61
C SER A 168 8.87 -5.73 -5.09
N LEU A 169 8.98 -6.84 -4.34
CA LEU A 169 9.78 -7.99 -4.76
C LEU A 169 9.19 -8.69 -6.00
N ALA A 170 7.88 -8.78 -6.10
CA ALA A 170 7.19 -9.32 -7.29
C ALA A 170 7.48 -8.46 -8.54
N LEU A 171 7.35 -7.14 -8.43
CA LEU A 171 7.70 -6.21 -9.50
C LEU A 171 9.19 -6.23 -9.82
N ALA A 172 10.07 -6.36 -8.81
CA ALA A 172 11.52 -6.52 -9.00
C ALA A 172 11.84 -7.79 -9.80
N THR A 173 11.13 -8.89 -9.52
CA THR A 173 11.28 -10.15 -10.27
C THR A 173 10.89 -9.96 -11.74
N ILE A 174 9.74 -9.33 -12.01
CA ILE A 174 9.32 -9.01 -13.38
C ILE A 174 10.34 -8.08 -14.06
N SER A 175 10.80 -7.04 -13.36
CA SER A 175 11.82 -6.12 -13.88
C SER A 175 13.11 -6.85 -14.25
N HIS A 176 13.57 -7.77 -13.40
CA HIS A 176 14.75 -8.59 -13.68
C HIS A 176 14.57 -9.46 -14.93
N GLN A 177 13.41 -10.13 -15.06
CA GLN A 177 13.06 -10.96 -16.23
C GLN A 177 13.01 -10.13 -17.54
N GLN A 178 12.70 -8.84 -17.45
CA GLN A 178 12.63 -7.93 -18.59
C GLN A 178 13.94 -7.14 -18.80
N GLY A 179 15.00 -7.37 -18.04
CA GLY A 179 16.27 -6.65 -18.15
C GLY A 179 16.25 -5.21 -17.63
N LEU A 180 15.19 -4.82 -16.88
CA LEU A 180 15.00 -3.48 -16.33
C LEU A 180 15.71 -3.34 -14.98
N ILE A 181 17.04 -3.18 -15.02
CA ILE A 181 17.90 -3.21 -13.83
C ILE A 181 17.55 -2.09 -12.85
N ASP A 182 17.38 -0.85 -13.33
CA ASP A 182 17.08 0.29 -12.47
C ASP A 182 15.74 0.11 -11.73
N HIS A 183 14.73 -0.44 -12.40
CA HIS A 183 13.43 -0.74 -11.80
C HIS A 183 13.56 -1.83 -10.73
N ARG A 184 14.30 -2.91 -11.02
CA ARG A 184 14.59 -3.99 -10.06
C ARG A 184 15.23 -3.42 -8.80
N ASP A 185 16.28 -2.64 -8.95
CA ASP A 185 17.09 -2.17 -7.83
C ASP A 185 16.34 -1.15 -6.98
N SER A 186 15.57 -0.23 -7.58
CA SER A 186 14.70 0.67 -6.82
C SER A 186 13.66 -0.07 -5.97
N LEU A 187 13.09 -1.14 -6.49
CA LEU A 187 12.10 -1.97 -5.77
C LEU A 187 12.74 -2.81 -4.68
N ILE A 188 13.97 -3.30 -4.88
CA ILE A 188 14.75 -4.00 -3.84
C ILE A 188 15.10 -3.01 -2.72
N ILE A 189 15.58 -1.80 -3.05
CA ILE A 189 15.88 -0.77 -2.04
C ILE A 189 14.63 -0.43 -1.23
N LEU A 190 13.48 -0.24 -1.89
CA LEU A 190 12.21 -0.01 -1.21
C LEU A 190 11.88 -1.16 -0.25
N SER A 191 11.94 -2.40 -0.73
CA SER A 191 11.66 -3.61 0.07
C SER A 191 12.55 -3.68 1.31
N VAL A 192 13.84 -3.43 1.15
CA VAL A 192 14.83 -3.46 2.24
C VAL A 192 14.61 -2.30 3.22
N SER A 193 14.21 -1.12 2.72
CA SER A 193 13.87 0.03 3.56
C SER A 193 12.64 -0.26 4.44
N ILE A 194 11.60 -0.87 3.86
CA ILE A 194 10.41 -1.29 4.60
C ILE A 194 10.75 -2.39 5.62
N ALA A 195 11.62 -3.35 5.26
CA ALA A 195 11.99 -4.46 6.13
C ALA A 195 12.65 -3.99 7.44
N GLY A 196 13.50 -2.95 7.41
CA GLY A 196 14.11 -2.39 8.62
C GLY A 196 13.08 -1.78 9.58
N PHE A 197 12.07 -1.07 9.06
CA PHE A 197 10.94 -0.57 9.82
C PHE A 197 10.08 -1.72 10.40
N LEU A 198 9.83 -2.76 9.59
CA LEU A 198 8.95 -3.87 9.93
C LEU A 198 9.36 -4.60 11.21
N VAL A 199 10.65 -4.69 11.52
CA VAL A 199 11.18 -5.35 12.73
C VAL A 199 10.52 -4.82 14.01
N PHE A 200 10.20 -3.53 14.07
CA PHE A 200 9.55 -2.91 15.23
C PHE A 200 8.04 -2.77 15.09
N ASN A 201 7.54 -2.72 13.85
CA ASN A 201 6.11 -2.63 13.59
C ASN A 201 5.44 -4.00 13.79
N PHE A 202 6.02 -5.10 13.28
CA PHE A 202 5.45 -6.44 13.39
C PHE A 202 6.35 -7.37 14.22
N PRO A 203 5.77 -8.15 15.15
CA PRO A 203 4.34 -8.19 15.54
C PRO A 203 3.94 -7.13 16.58
N PHE A 204 4.88 -6.38 17.12
CA PHE A 204 4.76 -5.64 18.38
C PHE A 204 4.01 -4.31 18.30
N GLY A 205 3.89 -3.71 17.10
CA GLY A 205 3.25 -2.40 16.90
C GLY A 205 3.90 -1.26 17.68
N ARG A 206 5.24 -1.28 17.81
CA ARG A 206 5.99 -0.24 18.55
C ARG A 206 6.07 1.08 17.81
N ILE A 207 5.80 1.08 16.52
CA ILE A 207 5.74 2.23 15.63
C ILE A 207 4.78 1.92 14.48
N PHE A 208 4.03 2.91 14.01
CA PHE A 208 3.18 2.77 12.83
C PHE A 208 3.85 3.40 11.61
N LEU A 209 3.51 2.87 10.45
CA LEU A 209 4.00 3.34 9.15
C LEU A 209 3.61 4.80 8.92
N GLY A 210 2.38 5.14 9.25
CA GLY A 210 1.78 6.46 9.05
C GLY A 210 1.34 6.70 7.60
N ASP A 211 0.66 7.82 7.40
CA ASP A 211 0.18 8.23 6.08
C ASP A 211 1.35 8.46 5.12
N SER A 212 2.44 9.10 5.59
CA SER A 212 3.65 9.33 4.81
C SER A 212 4.27 8.05 4.27
N GLY A 213 4.38 7.01 5.10
CA GLY A 213 4.97 5.74 4.70
C GLY A 213 4.07 4.93 3.77
N ALA A 214 2.78 4.85 4.08
CA ALA A 214 1.81 4.12 3.26
C ALA A 214 1.68 4.71 1.85
N TYR A 215 1.57 6.03 1.74
CA TYR A 215 1.55 6.72 0.44
C TYR A 215 2.86 6.58 -0.32
N LEU A 216 4.02 6.66 0.37
CA LEU A 216 5.33 6.47 -0.25
C LEU A 216 5.45 5.09 -0.89
N ILE A 217 5.10 4.03 -0.15
CA ILE A 217 5.12 2.65 -0.65
C ILE A 217 4.22 2.51 -1.87
N GLY A 218 2.98 3.01 -1.78
CA GLY A 218 2.03 2.99 -2.88
C GLY A 218 2.55 3.72 -4.11
N HIS A 219 3.09 4.94 -3.94
CA HIS A 219 3.59 5.77 -5.03
C HIS A 219 4.78 5.11 -5.74
N ILE A 220 5.83 4.77 -5.01
CA ILE A 220 7.03 4.15 -5.60
C ILE A 220 6.66 2.86 -6.33
N SER A 221 5.84 2.00 -5.71
CA SER A 221 5.47 0.72 -6.31
C SER A 221 4.62 0.89 -7.58
N VAL A 222 3.57 1.72 -7.56
CA VAL A 222 2.65 1.85 -8.70
C VAL A 222 3.30 2.57 -9.88
N TRP A 223 4.08 3.64 -9.63
CA TRP A 223 4.72 4.36 -10.72
C TRP A 223 5.88 3.60 -11.33
N THR A 224 6.60 2.78 -10.53
CA THR A 224 7.55 1.82 -11.10
C THR A 224 6.85 0.75 -11.92
N ALA A 225 5.69 0.25 -11.48
CA ALA A 225 4.89 -0.70 -12.25
C ALA A 225 4.39 -0.12 -13.58
N ILE A 226 3.93 1.14 -13.60
CA ILE A 226 3.56 1.86 -14.82
C ILE A 226 4.78 2.00 -15.75
N SER A 227 5.95 2.33 -15.22
CA SER A 227 7.20 2.41 -15.98
C SER A 227 7.60 1.04 -16.56
N ILE A 228 7.44 -0.05 -15.81
CA ILE A 228 7.66 -1.42 -16.31
C ILE A 228 6.74 -1.71 -17.52
N LEU A 229 5.45 -1.39 -17.41
CA LEU A 229 4.48 -1.59 -18.51
C LEU A 229 4.79 -0.72 -19.72
N TRP A 230 5.38 0.48 -19.52
CA TRP A 230 5.83 1.36 -20.58
C TRP A 230 7.07 0.81 -21.31
N MET A 231 8.07 0.33 -20.54
CA MET A 231 9.36 -0.14 -21.07
C MET A 231 9.31 -1.57 -21.60
N ALA A 232 8.40 -2.40 -21.07
CA ALA A 232 8.22 -3.81 -21.43
C ALA A 232 6.76 -4.08 -21.83
N PRO A 233 6.36 -3.73 -23.09
CA PRO A 233 4.97 -3.86 -23.55
C PRO A 233 4.42 -5.29 -23.56
N GLN A 234 5.27 -6.32 -23.47
CA GLN A 234 4.87 -7.72 -23.36
C GLN A 234 4.31 -8.07 -21.98
N VAL A 235 4.62 -7.27 -20.94
CA VAL A 235 4.09 -7.49 -19.60
C VAL A 235 2.58 -7.19 -19.56
N SER A 236 1.84 -8.08 -18.93
CA SER A 236 0.38 -7.98 -18.79
C SER A 236 -0.02 -6.95 -17.74
N PRO A 237 -0.87 -5.95 -18.08
CA PRO A 237 -1.46 -5.05 -17.08
C PRO A 237 -2.28 -5.80 -16.02
N PHE A 238 -2.94 -6.91 -16.37
CA PHE A 238 -3.68 -7.73 -15.40
C PHE A 238 -2.75 -8.45 -14.42
N ALA A 239 -1.55 -8.84 -14.86
CA ALA A 239 -0.55 -9.41 -13.96
C ALA A 239 -0.07 -8.37 -12.93
N VAL A 240 0.13 -7.13 -13.37
CA VAL A 240 0.43 -6.00 -12.47
C VAL A 240 -0.75 -5.71 -11.53
N LEU A 241 -1.99 -5.78 -12.03
CA LEU A 241 -3.19 -5.64 -11.20
C LEU A 241 -3.27 -6.74 -10.13
N LEU A 242 -2.88 -7.98 -10.43
CA LEU A 242 -2.79 -9.07 -9.45
C LEU A 242 -1.79 -8.77 -8.33
N ILE A 243 -0.67 -8.10 -8.63
CA ILE A 243 0.31 -7.70 -7.61
C ILE A 243 -0.28 -6.68 -6.62
N PHE A 244 -1.12 -5.78 -7.10
CA PHE A 244 -1.83 -4.79 -6.27
C PHE A 244 -3.25 -5.24 -5.88
N PHE A 245 -3.59 -6.52 -6.10
CA PHE A 245 -4.96 -7.01 -5.98
C PHE A 245 -5.58 -6.70 -4.61
N TRP A 246 -4.88 -7.04 -3.52
CA TRP A 246 -5.48 -6.93 -2.18
C TRP A 246 -5.83 -5.49 -1.79
N PRO A 247 -4.93 -4.50 -1.86
CA PRO A 247 -5.27 -3.11 -1.59
C PRO A 247 -6.42 -2.60 -2.46
N ILE A 248 -6.40 -2.92 -3.75
CA ILE A 248 -7.42 -2.47 -4.71
C ILE A 248 -8.77 -3.13 -4.40
N ALA A 249 -8.82 -4.43 -4.16
CA ALA A 249 -10.06 -5.16 -3.90
C ALA A 249 -10.75 -4.69 -2.61
N ASP A 250 -9.99 -4.48 -1.52
CA ASP A 250 -10.54 -3.98 -0.25
C ASP A 250 -11.07 -2.54 -0.39
N THR A 251 -10.34 -1.69 -1.11
CA THR A 251 -10.77 -0.30 -1.41
C THR A 251 -12.01 -0.27 -2.29
N PHE A 252 -12.02 -1.06 -3.38
CA PHE A 252 -13.16 -1.15 -4.29
C PHE A 252 -14.43 -1.61 -3.57
N LEU A 253 -14.30 -2.68 -2.76
CA LEU A 253 -15.42 -3.18 -1.96
C LEU A 253 -15.92 -2.13 -0.95
N ALA A 254 -15.02 -1.36 -0.33
CA ALA A 254 -15.42 -0.29 0.57
C ALA A 254 -16.19 0.82 -0.16
N ILE A 255 -15.77 1.19 -1.37
CA ILE A 255 -16.46 2.20 -2.20
C ILE A 255 -17.84 1.68 -2.61
N VAL A 256 -17.93 0.48 -3.19
CA VAL A 256 -19.19 -0.14 -3.61
C VAL A 256 -20.18 -0.21 -2.45
N ARG A 257 -19.74 -0.69 -1.30
CA ARG A 257 -20.57 -0.78 -0.11
C ARG A 257 -21.11 0.58 0.32
N ARG A 258 -20.28 1.63 0.34
CA ARG A 258 -20.69 2.99 0.73
C ARG A 258 -21.70 3.58 -0.24
N LEU A 259 -21.51 3.37 -1.54
CA LEU A 259 -22.46 3.78 -2.56
C LEU A 259 -23.81 3.06 -2.39
N MET A 260 -23.80 1.75 -2.13
CA MET A 260 -25.04 0.98 -1.89
C MET A 260 -25.81 1.43 -0.65
N TYR A 261 -25.10 1.89 0.40
CA TYR A 261 -25.77 2.35 1.63
C TYR A 261 -25.97 3.88 1.70
N GLY A 262 -25.71 4.61 0.62
CA GLY A 262 -25.88 6.07 0.56
C GLY A 262 -24.99 6.83 1.55
N THR A 263 -23.86 6.25 1.97
CA THR A 263 -22.92 6.87 2.91
C THR A 263 -21.77 7.55 2.18
N SER A 264 -21.32 8.70 2.71
CA SER A 264 -20.18 9.43 2.12
C SER A 264 -18.90 8.57 2.11
N VAL A 265 -18.22 8.55 0.95
CA VAL A 265 -16.94 7.81 0.77
C VAL A 265 -15.85 8.33 1.71
N SER A 266 -15.93 9.58 2.17
CA SER A 266 -14.93 10.19 3.06
C SER A 266 -15.13 9.89 4.55
N LYS A 267 -16.25 9.26 4.96
CA LYS A 267 -16.45 8.90 6.37
C LYS A 267 -15.58 7.71 6.77
N PRO A 268 -15.10 7.63 8.04
CA PRO A 268 -14.38 6.47 8.54
C PRO A 268 -15.19 5.18 8.36
N ASP A 269 -14.53 4.11 7.93
CA ASP A 269 -15.15 2.79 7.74
C ASP A 269 -14.63 1.79 8.77
N ARG A 270 -15.51 0.92 9.24
CA ARG A 270 -15.21 -0.15 10.21
C ARG A 270 -15.31 -1.54 9.59
N LEU A 271 -15.48 -1.65 8.29
CA LEU A 271 -15.79 -2.89 7.60
C LEU A 271 -14.74 -3.26 6.54
N HIS A 272 -13.50 -2.76 6.67
CA HIS A 272 -12.37 -3.26 5.89
C HIS A 272 -12.12 -4.73 6.24
N PHE A 273 -11.60 -5.49 5.28
CA PHE A 273 -11.42 -6.93 5.43
C PHE A 273 -10.60 -7.29 6.68
N HIS A 274 -9.48 -6.61 6.91
CA HIS A 274 -8.64 -6.83 8.08
C HIS A 274 -9.38 -6.56 9.41
N GLN A 275 -10.27 -5.58 9.44
CA GLN A 275 -11.07 -5.27 10.64
C GLN A 275 -12.12 -6.35 10.92
N LEU A 276 -12.70 -6.94 9.87
CA LEU A 276 -13.63 -8.06 10.02
C LEU A 276 -12.92 -9.31 10.53
N VAL A 277 -11.75 -9.65 9.97
CA VAL A 277 -10.94 -10.80 10.41
C VAL A 277 -10.52 -10.62 11.87
N MET A 278 -9.98 -9.45 12.23
CA MET A 278 -9.62 -9.15 13.63
C MET A 278 -10.81 -9.30 14.57
N ARG A 279 -11.98 -8.83 14.16
CA ARG A 279 -13.21 -8.93 14.95
C ARG A 279 -13.69 -10.37 15.08
N THR A 280 -13.61 -11.16 14.01
CA THR A 280 -13.94 -12.60 14.05
C THR A 280 -13.03 -13.31 15.04
N LEU A 281 -11.71 -13.09 15.00
CA LEU A 281 -10.76 -13.66 15.93
C LEU A 281 -11.09 -13.32 17.39
N GLN A 282 -11.44 -12.06 17.67
CA GLN A 282 -11.81 -11.62 19.00
C GLN A 282 -13.11 -12.26 19.51
N ILE A 283 -14.09 -12.45 18.64
CA ILE A 283 -15.40 -13.00 19.06
C ILE A 283 -15.33 -14.53 19.21
N THR A 284 -14.59 -15.22 18.31
CA THR A 284 -14.62 -16.69 18.25
C THR A 284 -13.55 -17.37 19.11
N PHE A 285 -12.34 -16.80 19.19
CA PHE A 285 -11.17 -17.51 19.75
C PHE A 285 -10.49 -16.82 20.93
N LEU A 286 -10.36 -15.49 20.89
CA LEU A 286 -9.47 -14.78 21.81
C LEU A 286 -10.20 -14.04 22.95
N GLY A 287 -11.49 -13.69 22.76
CA GLY A 287 -12.20 -12.76 23.65
C GLY A 287 -12.02 -11.30 23.24
N GLN A 288 -13.02 -10.47 23.56
CA GLN A 288 -13.13 -9.09 23.07
C GLN A 288 -12.00 -8.16 23.54
N ASN A 289 -11.34 -8.48 24.65
CA ASN A 289 -10.28 -7.66 25.25
C ASN A 289 -8.87 -7.96 24.71
N GLN A 290 -8.69 -9.01 23.91
CA GLN A 290 -7.39 -9.48 23.43
C GLN A 290 -6.96 -8.83 22.11
N ARG A 291 -7.11 -7.49 21.98
CA ARG A 291 -6.72 -6.75 20.77
C ARG A 291 -5.25 -6.88 20.44
N ARG A 292 -4.37 -6.93 21.46
CA ARG A 292 -2.91 -7.04 21.26
C ARG A 292 -2.50 -8.33 20.54
N LEU A 293 -3.20 -9.45 20.79
CA LEU A 293 -2.98 -10.72 20.11
C LEU A 293 -3.72 -10.78 18.77
N ALA A 294 -4.98 -10.31 18.75
CA ALA A 294 -5.79 -10.33 17.53
C ALA A 294 -5.18 -9.55 16.39
N ASN A 295 -4.51 -8.41 16.67
CA ASN A 295 -3.92 -7.55 15.66
C ASN A 295 -2.84 -8.27 14.81
N PRO A 296 -1.71 -8.76 15.35
CA PRO A 296 -0.70 -9.46 14.55
C PRO A 296 -1.20 -10.81 13.98
N LEU A 297 -2.09 -11.52 14.71
CA LEU A 297 -2.70 -12.75 14.18
C LEU A 297 -3.55 -12.50 12.94
N THR A 298 -4.23 -11.35 12.86
CA THR A 298 -4.95 -10.94 11.66
C THR A 298 -4.01 -10.89 10.45
N THR A 299 -2.85 -10.27 10.59
CA THR A 299 -1.84 -10.22 9.54
C THR A 299 -1.35 -11.60 9.14
N ILE A 300 -1.03 -12.47 10.10
CA ILE A 300 -0.57 -13.85 9.84
C ILE A 300 -1.63 -14.64 9.06
N ILE A 301 -2.91 -14.51 9.41
CA ILE A 301 -3.99 -15.24 8.72
C ILE A 301 -4.25 -14.67 7.33
N MET A 302 -4.21 -13.35 7.17
CA MET A 302 -4.52 -12.72 5.88
C MET A 302 -3.38 -12.81 4.86
N LEU A 303 -2.13 -12.84 5.33
CA LEU A 303 -0.95 -12.78 4.47
C LEU A 303 -0.92 -13.89 3.41
N PRO A 304 -1.15 -15.19 3.70
CA PRO A 304 -1.16 -16.23 2.68
C PRO A 304 -2.17 -15.97 1.56
N PHE A 305 -3.37 -15.49 1.90
CA PHE A 305 -4.41 -15.17 0.91
C PHE A 305 -4.03 -13.96 0.05
N ALA A 306 -3.39 -12.96 0.64
CA ALA A 306 -2.91 -11.79 -0.09
C ALA A 306 -1.68 -12.10 -0.97
N MET A 307 -0.87 -13.09 -0.60
CA MET A 307 0.29 -13.53 -1.38
C MET A 307 -0.10 -14.30 -2.64
N CYS A 308 -1.20 -15.06 -2.63
CA CYS A 308 -1.64 -15.84 -3.78
C CYS A 308 -1.79 -15.01 -5.07
N PRO A 309 -2.54 -13.89 -5.11
CA PRO A 309 -2.63 -13.06 -6.32
C PRO A 309 -1.28 -12.43 -6.69
N ILE A 310 -0.43 -12.03 -5.72
CA ILE A 310 0.91 -11.48 -5.99
C ILE A 310 1.77 -12.52 -6.73
N ILE A 311 1.82 -13.75 -6.23
CA ILE A 311 2.57 -14.85 -6.86
C ILE A 311 2.00 -15.15 -8.26
N SER A 312 0.68 -15.19 -8.40
CA SER A 312 0.02 -15.39 -9.71
C SER A 312 0.38 -14.26 -10.68
N GLY A 313 0.50 -13.01 -10.22
CA GLY A 313 0.93 -11.89 -11.03
C GLY A 313 2.34 -12.08 -11.61
N VAL A 314 3.28 -12.60 -10.83
CA VAL A 314 4.62 -12.92 -11.33
C VAL A 314 4.58 -14.07 -12.34
N LEU A 315 3.89 -15.17 -12.01
CA LEU A 315 3.83 -16.35 -12.87
C LEU A 315 3.10 -16.11 -14.21
N LEU A 316 2.13 -15.18 -14.21
CA LEU A 316 1.32 -14.85 -15.38
C LEU A 316 1.75 -13.53 -16.03
N SER A 317 2.95 -13.04 -15.74
CA SER A 317 3.42 -11.72 -16.16
C SER A 317 3.40 -11.50 -17.68
N LEU A 318 3.52 -12.56 -18.48
CA LEU A 318 3.51 -12.50 -19.94
C LEU A 318 2.22 -13.07 -20.57
N ASP A 319 1.25 -13.52 -19.78
CA ASP A 319 -0.01 -14.12 -20.28
C ASP A 319 -1.21 -13.25 -19.87
N ASN A 320 -1.60 -12.34 -20.77
CA ASN A 320 -2.67 -11.38 -20.48
C ASN A 320 -4.03 -12.03 -20.24
N ILE A 321 -4.33 -13.12 -20.95
CA ILE A 321 -5.65 -13.81 -20.84
C ILE A 321 -5.73 -14.55 -19.52
N LYS A 322 -4.73 -15.35 -19.17
CA LYS A 322 -4.73 -16.09 -17.89
C LYS A 322 -4.67 -15.14 -16.70
N ALA A 323 -3.91 -14.04 -16.82
CA ALA A 323 -3.87 -13.01 -15.78
C ALA A 323 -5.25 -12.35 -15.59
N ALA A 324 -5.96 -12.02 -16.68
CA ALA A 324 -7.33 -11.47 -16.61
C ALA A 324 -8.31 -12.45 -15.96
N ILE A 325 -8.27 -13.74 -16.33
CA ILE A 325 -9.09 -14.78 -15.71
C ILE A 325 -8.77 -14.87 -14.21
N ALA A 326 -7.48 -14.87 -13.85
CA ALA A 326 -7.05 -14.93 -12.46
C ALA A 326 -7.58 -13.72 -11.65
N VAL A 327 -7.56 -12.52 -12.21
CA VAL A 327 -8.17 -11.33 -11.58
C VAL A 327 -9.64 -11.57 -11.24
N ILE A 328 -10.43 -12.08 -12.19
CA ILE A 328 -11.86 -12.38 -11.98
C ILE A 328 -12.04 -13.42 -10.87
N VAL A 329 -11.27 -14.50 -10.92
CA VAL A 329 -11.33 -15.58 -9.91
C VAL A 329 -11.02 -15.05 -8.53
N TYR A 330 -9.95 -14.27 -8.38
CA TYR A 330 -9.59 -13.67 -7.08
C TYR A 330 -10.62 -12.66 -6.59
N PHE A 331 -11.25 -11.86 -7.46
CA PHE A 331 -12.34 -10.97 -7.04
C PHE A 331 -13.56 -11.74 -6.54
N LEU A 332 -13.92 -12.85 -7.17
CA LEU A 332 -15.02 -13.70 -6.71
C LEU A 332 -14.70 -14.35 -5.36
N LEU A 333 -13.49 -14.91 -5.21
CA LEU A 333 -13.02 -15.49 -3.95
C LEU A 333 -12.96 -14.46 -2.83
N PHE A 334 -12.44 -13.25 -3.11
CA PHE A 334 -12.38 -12.15 -2.15
C PHE A 334 -13.78 -11.73 -1.69
N GLY A 335 -14.71 -11.55 -2.64
CA GLY A 335 -16.10 -11.20 -2.32
C GLY A 335 -16.80 -12.28 -1.50
N LEU A 336 -16.62 -13.55 -1.86
CA LEU A 336 -17.19 -14.69 -1.13
C LEU A 336 -16.64 -14.77 0.30
N THR A 337 -15.32 -14.74 0.47
CA THR A 337 -14.68 -14.81 1.79
C THR A 337 -15.05 -13.61 2.66
N TYR A 338 -15.14 -12.41 2.08
CA TYR A 338 -15.63 -11.23 2.77
C TYR A 338 -17.07 -11.41 3.27
N TYR A 339 -17.96 -11.88 2.38
CA TYR A 339 -19.36 -12.09 2.69
C TYR A 339 -19.55 -13.14 3.81
N VAL A 340 -18.87 -14.28 3.70
CA VAL A 340 -18.89 -15.33 4.73
C VAL A 340 -18.39 -14.79 6.07
N ASN A 341 -17.27 -14.08 6.10
CA ASN A 341 -16.73 -13.50 7.33
C ASN A 341 -17.70 -12.49 7.96
N ARG A 342 -18.37 -11.67 7.15
CA ARG A 342 -19.40 -10.73 7.60
C ARG A 342 -20.60 -11.47 8.22
N LEU A 343 -21.08 -12.55 7.59
CA LEU A 343 -22.19 -13.37 8.13
C LEU A 343 -21.82 -13.97 9.48
N VAL A 344 -20.59 -14.51 9.62
CA VAL A 344 -20.09 -15.05 10.90
C VAL A 344 -20.14 -14.00 12.00
N VAL A 345 -19.65 -12.78 11.73
CA VAL A 345 -19.68 -11.68 12.69
C VAL A 345 -21.11 -11.28 13.08
N LEU A 346 -22.04 -11.23 12.13
CA LEU A 346 -23.44 -10.87 12.38
C LEU A 346 -24.17 -11.95 13.18
N LYS A 347 -23.95 -13.23 12.86
CA LYS A 347 -24.51 -14.38 13.59
C LYS A 347 -24.05 -14.40 15.04
N LEU A 348 -22.73 -14.27 15.26
CA LEU A 348 -22.13 -14.30 16.60
C LEU A 348 -22.53 -13.09 17.49
N ARG A 349 -23.00 -11.99 16.88
CA ARG A 349 -23.55 -10.84 17.61
C ARG A 349 -25.03 -10.95 17.90
N GLY A 350 -25.70 -12.03 17.49
CA GLY A 350 -27.15 -12.20 17.68
C GLY A 350 -28.01 -11.28 16.79
N VAL A 351 -27.43 -10.65 15.76
CA VAL A 351 -28.16 -9.76 14.83
C VAL A 351 -28.97 -10.57 13.79
N ILE A 352 -28.51 -11.78 13.47
CA ILE A 352 -29.22 -12.71 12.59
C ILE A 352 -29.51 -13.98 13.40
N LYS A 353 -30.80 -14.29 13.58
CA LYS A 353 -31.26 -15.61 14.01
C LYS A 353 -31.25 -16.52 12.79
N VAL A 354 -30.64 -17.71 12.90
CA VAL A 354 -30.72 -18.77 11.87
C VAL A 354 -32.04 -19.49 12.00
#